data_9ec309056b87a4bc162bba9a536ad4c2
#
_entry.id   9ec309056b87a4bc162bba9a536ad4c2
#
_cell.length_a   1.000
_cell.length_b   1.000
_cell.length_c   1.000
_cell.angle_alpha   90.00
_cell.angle_beta   90.00
_cell.angle_gamma   90.00
#
_symmetry.space_group_name_H-M   'P 1'
#
loop_
_entity.id
_entity.type
_entity.pdbx_description
1 polymer ?
#
loop_
_entity_poly.entity_id
_entity_poly.type
_entity_poly.pdbx_seq_one_letter_code
_entity_poly.pdbx_strand_id
1 'polypeptide(L)'
;MTDAKKIPIQDKRKMAIQTALLRTLYIGGVLTVGILAPQAMRLIGNPDRSKAKRKELYGRINAARSRLKQRGLVREDANGRIKLTKQGEAHIERVLMHEYEIPEPVFWNGKWHILFFDIHEHRRRVRAQLRNLLQGAGFVRLQDSVWVHPYPCDEFVALVRAHLSSGVGELRHITADALESDRALRDHFRLP
;
A
#
# COMPACT_ATOMS: atom_id res chain seq x y z
N MET A 1 9.78 10.31 23.09
CA MET A 1 8.86 11.13 22.27
C MET A 1 9.58 11.42 20.96
N THR A 2 9.26 10.67 19.91
CA THR A 2 9.93 10.79 18.61
C THR A 2 9.07 11.71 17.75
N ASP A 3 9.58 12.91 17.49
CA ASP A 3 8.96 13.90 16.61
C ASP A 3 8.74 13.31 15.22
N ALA A 4 7.50 13.02 14.89
CA ALA A 4 7.11 12.63 13.53
C ALA A 4 7.28 13.86 12.63
N LYS A 5 8.42 13.92 11.94
CA LYS A 5 8.80 14.97 11.00
C LYS A 5 7.67 15.16 9.96
N LYS A 6 6.83 16.19 10.17
CA LYS A 6 5.74 16.55 9.24
C LYS A 6 6.30 16.77 7.84
N ILE A 7 5.97 15.86 6.90
CA ILE A 7 6.36 15.99 5.48
C ILE A 7 5.72 17.25 4.90
N PRO A 8 6.49 18.13 4.26
CA PRO A 8 5.96 19.36 3.64
C PRO A 8 4.86 19.06 2.62
N ILE A 9 3.82 19.89 2.54
CA ILE A 9 2.65 19.71 1.63
C ILE A 9 3.10 19.53 0.16
N GLN A 10 4.15 20.24 -0.26
CA GLN A 10 4.71 20.10 -1.61
C GLN A 10 5.26 18.70 -1.89
N ASP A 11 5.89 18.06 -0.90
CA ASP A 11 6.44 16.72 -1.05
C ASP A 11 5.34 15.66 -1.04
N LYS A 12 4.29 15.84 -0.25
CA LYS A 12 3.08 14.99 -0.33
C LYS A 12 2.45 15.01 -1.72
N ARG A 13 2.32 16.20 -2.35
CA ARG A 13 1.79 16.34 -3.72
C ARG A 13 2.70 15.70 -4.78
N LYS A 14 4.02 15.80 -4.62
CA LYS A 14 5.00 15.15 -5.53
C LYS A 14 4.92 13.62 -5.41
N MET A 15 4.81 13.10 -4.20
CA MET A 15 4.63 11.67 -3.95
C MET A 15 3.32 11.15 -4.53
N ALA A 16 2.22 11.90 -4.39
CA ALA A 16 0.92 11.52 -4.94
C ALA A 16 0.97 11.33 -6.46
N ILE A 17 1.64 12.21 -7.21
CA ILE A 17 1.78 12.09 -8.66
C ILE A 17 2.63 10.87 -9.04
N GLN A 18 3.74 10.60 -8.33
CA GLN A 18 4.57 9.44 -8.59
C GLN A 18 3.81 8.13 -8.33
N THR A 19 3.08 8.05 -7.22
CA THR A 19 2.23 6.90 -6.88
C THR A 19 1.12 6.70 -7.91
N ALA A 20 0.45 7.77 -8.34
CA ALA A 20 -0.57 7.70 -9.39
C ALA A 20 -0.01 7.17 -10.71
N LEU A 21 1.19 7.60 -11.13
CA LEU A 21 1.86 7.09 -12.33
C LEU A 21 2.21 5.61 -12.19
N LEU A 22 2.75 5.20 -11.05
CA LEU A 22 3.10 3.79 -10.81
C LEU A 22 1.84 2.91 -10.80
N ARG A 23 0.74 3.35 -10.19
CA ARG A 23 -0.54 2.64 -10.19
C ARG A 23 -1.10 2.47 -11.61
N THR A 24 -1.07 3.54 -12.40
CA THR A 24 -1.55 3.49 -13.79
C THR A 24 -0.72 2.52 -14.62
N LEU A 25 0.61 2.49 -14.43
CA LEU A 25 1.50 1.53 -15.07
C LEU A 25 1.28 0.10 -14.61
N TYR A 26 0.99 -0.10 -13.32
CA TYR A 26 0.75 -1.41 -12.73
C TYR A 26 -0.53 -2.05 -13.29
N ILE A 27 -1.59 -1.25 -13.42
CA ILE A 27 -2.88 -1.72 -13.95
C ILE A 27 -2.84 -1.87 -15.48
N GLY A 28 -2.24 -0.90 -16.17
CA GLY A 28 -2.24 -0.80 -17.63
C GLY A 28 -1.06 -1.46 -18.34
N GLY A 29 -0.05 -1.93 -17.60
CA GLY A 29 1.16 -2.60 -18.11
C GLY A 29 2.11 -1.67 -18.87
N VAL A 30 1.59 -0.86 -19.80
CA VAL A 30 2.38 0.04 -20.67
C VAL A 30 1.65 1.36 -20.86
N LEU A 31 2.38 2.47 -20.76
CA LEU A 31 1.87 3.79 -21.12
C LEU A 31 2.79 4.46 -22.15
N THR A 32 2.22 4.97 -23.23
CA THR A 32 2.89 5.89 -24.12
C THR A 32 2.90 7.29 -23.53
N VAL A 33 3.99 8.02 -23.72
CA VAL A 33 4.16 9.39 -23.16
C VAL A 33 3.00 10.32 -23.53
N GLY A 34 2.41 10.16 -24.73
CA GLY A 34 1.24 10.94 -25.16
C GLY A 34 -0.08 10.58 -24.46
N ILE A 35 -0.20 9.37 -23.92
CA ILE A 35 -1.42 8.88 -23.25
C ILE A 35 -1.38 9.11 -21.73
N LEU A 36 -0.18 9.31 -21.18
CA LEU A 36 0.00 9.57 -19.73
C LEU A 36 -0.76 10.80 -19.23
N ALA A 37 -0.81 11.84 -20.05
CA ALA A 37 -1.38 13.10 -19.65
C ALA A 37 -2.90 13.06 -19.43
N PRO A 38 -3.75 12.51 -20.33
CA PRO A 38 -5.19 12.45 -20.14
C PRO A 38 -5.61 11.51 -18.99
N GLN A 39 -4.94 10.37 -18.83
CA GLN A 39 -5.27 9.40 -17.79
C GLN A 39 -4.81 9.86 -16.40
N ALA A 40 -3.60 10.41 -16.28
CA ALA A 40 -3.13 11.03 -15.05
C ALA A 40 -3.99 12.24 -14.66
N MET A 41 -4.55 12.97 -15.63
CA MET A 41 -5.47 14.08 -15.37
C MET A 41 -6.81 13.61 -14.78
N ARG A 42 -7.34 12.45 -15.19
CA ARG A 42 -8.57 11.88 -14.61
C ARG A 42 -8.35 11.45 -13.15
N LEU A 43 -7.15 10.97 -12.80
CA LEU A 43 -6.81 10.54 -11.43
C LEU A 43 -6.50 11.70 -10.48
N ILE A 44 -6.08 12.87 -11.01
CA ILE A 44 -5.63 14.01 -10.20
C ILE A 44 -6.72 15.09 -10.05
N GLY A 45 -7.88 14.93 -10.69
CA GLY A 45 -9.06 15.80 -10.54
C GLY A 45 -9.41 16.67 -11.75
N ASN A 46 -10.55 17.34 -11.68
CA ASN A 46 -11.37 18.03 -12.66
C ASN A 46 -10.67 18.56 -13.95
N PRO A 47 -11.17 18.19 -15.17
CA PRO A 47 -10.59 18.55 -16.46
C PRO A 47 -10.74 20.04 -16.85
N ASP A 48 -11.52 20.82 -16.10
CA ASP A 48 -11.86 22.22 -16.46
C ASP A 48 -10.82 23.23 -15.94
N ARG A 49 -9.56 23.05 -16.35
CA ARG A 49 -8.47 23.96 -15.96
C ARG A 49 -7.93 24.75 -17.15
N SER A 50 -7.62 26.04 -16.91
CA SER A 50 -6.99 26.95 -17.88
C SER A 50 -5.71 26.34 -18.50
N LYS A 51 -5.34 26.76 -19.73
CA LYS A 51 -4.14 26.30 -20.45
C LYS A 51 -2.87 26.38 -19.61
N ALA A 52 -2.73 27.40 -18.76
CA ALA A 52 -1.58 27.57 -17.86
C ALA A 52 -1.49 26.45 -16.81
N LYS A 53 -2.61 26.08 -16.16
CA LYS A 53 -2.66 25.00 -15.17
C LYS A 53 -2.41 23.61 -15.80
N ARG A 54 -2.82 23.43 -17.07
CA ARG A 54 -2.47 22.20 -17.82
C ARG A 54 -0.97 22.12 -18.06
N LYS A 55 -0.31 23.19 -18.52
CA LYS A 55 1.14 23.23 -18.75
C LYS A 55 1.92 22.92 -17.46
N GLU A 56 1.51 23.50 -16.35
CA GLU A 56 2.11 23.21 -15.04
C GLU A 56 1.96 21.74 -14.66
N LEU A 57 0.77 21.15 -14.83
CA LEU A 57 0.53 19.73 -14.54
C LEU A 57 1.38 18.82 -15.40
N TYR A 58 1.52 19.11 -16.71
CA TYR A 58 2.42 18.38 -17.61
C TYR A 58 3.87 18.44 -17.13
N GLY A 59 4.35 19.61 -16.71
CA GLY A 59 5.69 19.76 -16.13
C GLY A 59 5.89 18.90 -14.90
N ARG A 60 4.90 18.85 -14.02
CA ARG A 60 4.93 18.03 -12.80
C ARG A 60 4.93 16.53 -13.11
N ILE A 61 4.13 16.08 -14.10
CA ILE A 61 4.10 14.68 -14.56
C ILE A 61 5.45 14.28 -15.15
N ASN A 62 6.02 15.12 -16.01
CA ASN A 62 7.35 14.85 -16.60
C ASN A 62 8.45 14.81 -15.54
N ALA A 63 8.44 15.71 -14.58
CA ALA A 63 9.37 15.68 -13.46
C ALA A 63 9.19 14.42 -12.59
N ALA A 64 7.96 13.95 -12.34
CA ALA A 64 7.70 12.71 -11.64
C ALA A 64 8.24 11.50 -12.42
N ARG A 65 8.00 11.45 -13.75
CA ARG A 65 8.55 10.42 -14.65
C ARG A 65 10.08 10.36 -14.58
N SER A 66 10.75 11.51 -14.71
CA SER A 66 12.22 11.58 -14.65
C SER A 66 12.75 11.05 -13.32
N ARG A 67 12.12 11.40 -12.19
CA ARG A 67 12.51 10.89 -10.87
C ARG A 67 12.29 9.39 -10.74
N LEU A 68 11.17 8.85 -11.25
CA LEU A 68 10.90 7.41 -11.22
C LEU A 68 11.94 6.64 -12.08
N LYS A 69 12.35 7.21 -13.22
CA LYS A 69 13.41 6.66 -14.08
C LYS A 69 14.77 6.68 -13.38
N GLN A 70 15.14 7.80 -12.74
CA GLN A 70 16.38 7.90 -11.94
C GLN A 70 16.41 6.91 -10.77
N ARG A 71 15.25 6.63 -10.16
CA ARG A 71 15.11 5.64 -9.09
C ARG A 71 15.07 4.19 -9.60
N GLY A 72 15.13 3.96 -10.90
CA GLY A 72 15.06 2.64 -11.50
C GLY A 72 13.71 1.95 -11.40
N LEU A 73 12.64 2.70 -11.06
CA LEU A 73 11.29 2.13 -10.89
C LEU A 73 10.53 1.98 -12.21
N VAL A 74 10.91 2.77 -13.21
CA VAL A 74 10.35 2.69 -14.57
C VAL A 74 11.48 2.69 -15.59
N ARG A 75 11.23 2.06 -16.75
CA ARG A 75 12.08 2.10 -17.93
C ARG A 75 11.28 2.61 -19.12
N GLU A 76 11.96 3.27 -20.04
CA GLU A 76 11.41 3.75 -21.30
C GLU A 76 12.06 2.97 -22.45
N ASP A 77 11.24 2.47 -23.37
CA ASP A 77 11.71 1.81 -24.58
C ASP A 77 12.00 2.83 -25.70
N ALA A 78 12.56 2.34 -26.83
CA ALA A 78 12.91 3.15 -27.99
C ALA A 78 11.69 3.88 -28.61
N ASN A 79 10.48 3.41 -28.34
CA ASN A 79 9.23 4.00 -28.85
C ASN A 79 8.62 4.99 -27.84
N GLY A 80 9.34 5.39 -26.81
CA GLY A 80 8.86 6.30 -25.77
C GLY A 80 7.77 5.67 -24.86
N ARG A 81 7.67 4.34 -24.84
CA ARG A 81 6.74 3.63 -23.97
C ARG A 81 7.38 3.43 -22.58
N ILE A 82 6.62 3.74 -21.54
CA ILE A 82 7.06 3.58 -20.16
C ILE A 82 6.48 2.30 -19.60
N LYS A 83 7.33 1.49 -18.96
CA LYS A 83 6.98 0.25 -18.27
C LYS A 83 7.57 0.25 -16.87
N LEU A 84 6.93 -0.46 -15.95
CA LEU A 84 7.55 -0.77 -14.66
C LEU A 84 8.78 -1.67 -14.85
N THR A 85 9.76 -1.48 -13.99
CA THR A 85 10.81 -2.48 -13.77
C THR A 85 10.35 -3.44 -12.67
N LYS A 86 11.04 -4.58 -12.49
CA LYS A 86 10.80 -5.47 -11.34
C LYS A 86 10.86 -4.73 -10.00
N GLN A 87 11.78 -3.76 -9.89
CA GLN A 87 11.88 -2.91 -8.70
C GLN A 87 10.67 -1.96 -8.57
N GLY A 88 10.14 -1.45 -9.69
CA GLY A 88 8.94 -0.63 -9.74
C GLY A 88 7.69 -1.39 -9.35
N GLU A 89 7.55 -2.62 -9.85
CA GLU A 89 6.45 -3.53 -9.48
C GLU A 89 6.47 -3.79 -7.97
N ALA A 90 7.59 -4.26 -7.43
CA ALA A 90 7.74 -4.51 -6.00
C ALA A 90 7.56 -3.24 -5.14
N HIS A 91 7.86 -2.06 -5.68
CA HIS A 91 7.63 -0.79 -4.97
C HIS A 91 6.14 -0.43 -4.90
N ILE A 92 5.43 -0.51 -6.04
CA ILE A 92 3.99 -0.18 -6.05
C ILE A 92 3.17 -1.20 -5.29
N GLU A 93 3.49 -2.48 -5.37
CA GLU A 93 2.85 -3.53 -4.56
C GLU A 93 2.95 -3.22 -3.06
N ARG A 94 4.14 -2.84 -2.58
CA ARG A 94 4.31 -2.41 -1.18
C ARG A 94 3.44 -1.20 -0.83
N VAL A 95 3.36 -0.20 -1.72
CA VAL A 95 2.51 0.98 -1.49
C VAL A 95 1.04 0.57 -1.42
N LEU A 96 0.58 -0.26 -2.36
CA LEU A 96 -0.81 -0.75 -2.38
C LEU A 96 -1.15 -1.57 -1.13
N MET A 97 -0.21 -2.39 -0.65
CA MET A 97 -0.41 -3.15 0.58
C MET A 97 -0.46 -2.27 1.83
N HIS A 98 0.33 -1.20 1.89
CA HIS A 98 0.27 -0.24 3.01
C HIS A 98 -1.00 0.63 3.00
N GLU A 99 -1.68 0.72 1.86
CA GLU A 99 -2.93 1.45 1.70
C GLU A 99 -4.15 0.52 1.69
N TYR A 100 -3.92 -0.80 1.86
CA TYR A 100 -5.02 -1.76 1.92
C TYR A 100 -5.76 -1.60 3.24
N GLU A 101 -7.03 -1.26 3.14
CA GLU A 101 -7.94 -1.20 4.28
C GLU A 101 -8.84 -2.45 4.22
N ILE A 102 -8.95 -3.15 5.34
CA ILE A 102 -9.88 -4.27 5.46
C ILE A 102 -11.29 -3.70 5.50
N PRO A 103 -12.22 -4.15 4.63
CA PRO A 103 -13.57 -3.63 4.60
C PRO A 103 -14.28 -3.84 5.95
N GLU A 104 -14.85 -2.77 6.50
CA GLU A 104 -15.69 -2.85 7.70
C GLU A 104 -17.10 -3.28 7.31
N PRO A 105 -17.60 -4.44 7.77
CA PRO A 105 -18.98 -4.83 7.55
C PRO A 105 -19.92 -3.97 8.41
N VAL A 106 -21.18 -3.85 7.98
CA VAL A 106 -22.22 -3.10 8.73
C VAL A 106 -22.41 -3.62 10.16
N PHE A 107 -22.21 -4.92 10.36
CA PHE A 107 -22.29 -5.57 11.67
C PHE A 107 -21.09 -6.46 11.90
N TRP A 108 -20.54 -6.39 13.11
CA TRP A 108 -19.54 -7.34 13.54
C TRP A 108 -20.19 -8.70 13.84
N ASN A 109 -19.64 -9.76 13.30
CA ASN A 109 -20.15 -11.12 13.45
C ASN A 109 -19.72 -11.82 14.76
N GLY A 110 -19.10 -11.09 15.69
CA GLY A 110 -18.61 -11.61 16.96
C GLY A 110 -17.32 -12.44 16.86
N LYS A 111 -16.68 -12.47 15.69
CA LYS A 111 -15.48 -13.30 15.47
C LYS A 111 -14.22 -12.46 15.40
N TRP A 112 -13.15 -12.99 15.98
CA TRP A 112 -11.82 -12.44 15.91
C TRP A 112 -10.98 -13.18 14.87
N HIS A 113 -10.29 -12.45 14.02
CA HIS A 113 -9.35 -12.96 13.03
C HIS A 113 -7.93 -12.78 13.56
N ILE A 114 -7.27 -13.88 13.90
CA ILE A 114 -5.96 -13.89 14.53
C ILE A 114 -4.92 -14.36 13.53
N LEU A 115 -3.89 -13.55 13.33
CA LEU A 115 -2.72 -13.88 12.54
C LEU A 115 -1.53 -14.11 13.45
N PHE A 116 -0.86 -15.22 13.24
CA PHE A 116 0.42 -15.47 13.90
C PHE A 116 1.44 -16.01 12.92
N PHE A 117 2.69 -15.70 13.17
CA PHE A 117 3.77 -16.06 12.28
C PHE A 117 5.04 -16.38 13.05
N ASP A 118 5.79 -17.34 12.52
CA ASP A 118 7.15 -17.62 12.94
C ASP A 118 8.13 -17.22 11.84
N ILE A 119 8.95 -16.22 12.10
CA ILE A 119 9.98 -15.73 11.19
C ILE A 119 11.31 -15.75 11.91
N HIS A 120 12.23 -16.56 11.41
CA HIS A 120 13.57 -16.71 11.98
C HIS A 120 14.30 -15.38 12.18
N GLU A 121 15.12 -15.28 13.22
CA GLU A 121 15.83 -14.05 13.63
C GLU A 121 16.69 -13.43 12.52
N HIS A 122 17.36 -14.23 11.70
CA HIS A 122 18.16 -13.73 10.60
C HIS A 122 17.34 -13.01 9.52
N ARG A 123 15.99 -13.14 9.51
CA ARG A 123 15.04 -12.47 8.61
C ARG A 123 14.33 -11.29 9.27
N ARG A 124 14.95 -10.60 10.21
CA ARG A 124 14.37 -9.47 10.95
C ARG A 124 13.76 -8.38 10.05
N ARG A 125 14.28 -8.19 8.83
CA ARG A 125 13.73 -7.22 7.85
C ARG A 125 12.34 -7.64 7.36
N VAL A 126 12.15 -8.93 7.07
CA VAL A 126 10.85 -9.49 6.64
C VAL A 126 9.85 -9.40 7.79
N ARG A 127 10.28 -9.70 9.01
CA ARG A 127 9.46 -9.55 10.23
C ARG A 127 8.99 -8.10 10.42
N ALA A 128 9.90 -7.14 10.31
CA ALA A 128 9.57 -5.72 10.42
C ALA A 128 8.62 -5.28 9.30
N GLN A 129 8.84 -5.75 8.07
CA GLN A 129 7.95 -5.47 6.94
C GLN A 129 6.55 -6.02 7.17
N LEU A 130 6.43 -7.27 7.64
CA LEU A 130 5.13 -7.88 7.95
C LEU A 130 4.40 -7.12 9.06
N ARG A 131 5.10 -6.77 10.15
CA ARG A 131 4.52 -5.96 11.23
C ARG A 131 3.98 -4.61 10.74
N ASN A 132 4.72 -3.93 9.87
CA ASN A 132 4.28 -2.67 9.29
C ASN A 132 3.05 -2.85 8.39
N LEU A 133 2.97 -3.95 7.62
CA LEU A 133 1.81 -4.27 6.80
C LEU A 133 0.57 -4.54 7.66
N LEU A 134 0.71 -5.35 8.70
CA LEU A 134 -0.38 -5.66 9.64
C LEU A 134 -0.88 -4.40 10.35
N GLN A 135 0.04 -3.57 10.85
CA GLN A 135 -0.31 -2.32 11.49
C GLN A 135 -0.99 -1.35 10.51
N GLY A 136 -0.50 -1.25 9.27
CA GLY A 136 -1.10 -0.43 8.22
C GLY A 136 -2.49 -0.87 7.82
N ALA A 137 -2.79 -2.18 7.88
CA ALA A 137 -4.10 -2.76 7.62
C ALA A 137 -5.05 -2.73 8.85
N GLY A 138 -4.65 -2.10 9.94
CA GLY A 138 -5.51 -1.91 11.12
C GLY A 138 -5.47 -3.05 12.14
N PHE A 139 -4.59 -4.04 11.99
CA PHE A 139 -4.44 -5.08 13.02
C PHE A 139 -3.87 -4.51 14.31
N VAL A 140 -4.37 -5.01 15.42
CA VAL A 140 -3.83 -4.75 16.76
C VAL A 140 -2.89 -5.88 17.17
N ARG A 141 -1.74 -5.51 17.70
CA ARG A 141 -0.74 -6.48 18.16
C ARG A 141 -1.08 -6.96 19.57
N LEU A 142 -1.28 -8.27 19.73
CA LEU A 142 -1.44 -8.92 21.02
C LEU A 142 -0.08 -9.33 21.60
N GLN A 143 0.77 -9.92 20.78
CA GLN A 143 2.14 -10.33 21.12
C GLN A 143 3.06 -10.07 19.93
N ASP A 144 4.36 -10.31 20.09
CA ASP A 144 5.36 -10.00 19.06
C ASP A 144 5.06 -10.59 17.68
N SER A 145 4.44 -11.75 17.65
CA SER A 145 4.10 -12.48 16.42
C SER A 145 2.60 -12.80 16.30
N VAL A 146 1.75 -12.20 17.17
CA VAL A 146 0.31 -12.45 17.23
C VAL A 146 -0.44 -11.14 17.05
N TRP A 147 -1.32 -11.10 16.05
CA TRP A 147 -2.06 -9.91 15.66
C TRP A 147 -3.54 -10.26 15.49
N VAL A 148 -4.43 -9.33 15.80
CA VAL A 148 -5.87 -9.53 15.77
C VAL A 148 -6.58 -8.43 15.00
N HIS A 149 -7.65 -8.82 14.29
CA HIS A 149 -8.58 -7.92 13.60
C HIS A 149 -10.01 -8.44 13.78
N PRO A 150 -11.02 -7.57 13.90
CA PRO A 150 -12.41 -8.02 14.11
C PRO A 150 -13.13 -8.44 12.82
N TYR A 151 -12.61 -8.05 11.64
CA TYR A 151 -13.29 -8.28 10.37
C TYR A 151 -12.58 -9.32 9.51
N PRO A 152 -13.31 -10.02 8.59
CA PRO A 152 -12.74 -10.98 7.68
C PRO A 152 -11.59 -10.39 6.88
N CYS A 153 -10.46 -11.08 6.84
CA CYS A 153 -9.21 -10.58 6.26
C CYS A 153 -8.52 -11.58 5.32
N ASP A 154 -9.28 -12.53 4.77
CA ASP A 154 -8.74 -13.61 3.95
C ASP A 154 -8.01 -13.10 2.70
N GLU A 155 -8.54 -12.08 2.02
CA GLU A 155 -7.89 -11.45 0.87
C GLU A 155 -6.57 -10.80 1.25
N PHE A 156 -6.56 -10.07 2.37
CA PHE A 156 -5.33 -9.48 2.89
C PHE A 156 -4.28 -10.54 3.21
N VAL A 157 -4.68 -11.64 3.86
CA VAL A 157 -3.79 -12.76 4.18
C VAL A 157 -3.22 -13.39 2.92
N ALA A 158 -4.05 -13.58 1.88
CA ALA A 158 -3.61 -14.09 0.59
C ALA A 158 -2.59 -13.17 -0.08
N LEU A 159 -2.83 -11.86 -0.08
CA LEU A 159 -1.89 -10.84 -0.57
C LEU A 159 -0.57 -10.85 0.18
N VAL A 160 -0.61 -10.91 1.52
CA VAL A 160 0.59 -10.98 2.36
C VAL A 160 1.41 -12.24 2.05
N ARG A 161 0.76 -13.38 1.91
CA ARG A 161 1.42 -14.64 1.53
C ARG A 161 2.08 -14.57 0.16
N ALA A 162 1.38 -14.00 -0.83
CA ALA A 162 1.90 -13.83 -2.18
C ALA A 162 3.12 -12.88 -2.21
N HIS A 163 3.02 -11.76 -1.50
CA HIS A 163 4.07 -10.73 -1.48
C HIS A 163 5.33 -11.18 -0.72
N LEU A 164 5.16 -11.90 0.37
CA LEU A 164 6.25 -12.35 1.24
C LEU A 164 6.60 -13.83 1.02
N SER A 165 6.14 -14.43 -0.07
CA SER A 165 6.15 -15.88 -0.36
C SER A 165 7.49 -16.59 -0.12
N SER A 166 8.62 -15.90 -0.25
CA SER A 166 9.96 -16.48 0.01
C SER A 166 10.50 -16.17 1.41
N GLY A 167 9.78 -15.38 2.22
CA GLY A 167 10.31 -14.80 3.46
C GLY A 167 9.45 -14.99 4.69
N VAL A 168 8.17 -15.22 4.53
CA VAL A 168 7.27 -15.53 5.64
C VAL A 168 7.40 -17.02 5.90
N GLY A 169 7.92 -17.39 7.06
CA GLY A 169 7.80 -18.75 7.57
C GLY A 169 6.32 -19.17 7.59
N GLU A 170 5.89 -19.86 8.56
CA GLU A 170 4.49 -20.22 8.69
C GLU A 170 3.64 -19.00 9.13
N LEU A 171 2.98 -18.32 8.19
CA LEU A 171 1.89 -17.40 8.49
C LEU A 171 0.59 -18.20 8.61
N ARG A 172 0.02 -18.23 9.82
CA ARG A 172 -1.25 -18.91 10.07
C ARG A 172 -2.33 -17.89 10.37
N HIS A 173 -3.52 -18.15 9.87
CA HIS A 173 -4.74 -17.40 10.16
C HIS A 173 -5.74 -18.34 10.83
N ILE A 174 -6.27 -17.91 11.95
CA ILE A 174 -7.35 -18.59 12.66
C ILE A 174 -8.49 -17.61 12.95
N THR A 175 -9.69 -18.15 13.03
CA THR A 175 -10.86 -17.41 13.48
C THR A 175 -11.25 -17.93 14.86
N ALA A 176 -11.48 -17.03 15.81
CA ALA A 176 -11.90 -17.34 17.18
C ALA A 176 -13.25 -16.68 17.48
N ASP A 177 -14.14 -17.41 18.12
CA ASP A 177 -15.44 -16.89 18.53
C ASP A 177 -15.35 -16.08 19.84
N ALA A 178 -14.27 -16.24 20.60
CA ALA A 178 -14.01 -15.50 21.83
C ALA A 178 -12.52 -15.30 22.05
N LEU A 179 -12.18 -14.17 22.66
CA LEU A 179 -10.86 -13.86 23.19
C LEU A 179 -11.01 -13.50 24.67
N GLU A 180 -10.17 -14.07 25.49
CA GLU A 180 -10.12 -13.70 26.90
C GLU A 180 -9.70 -12.23 27.06
N SER A 181 -10.43 -11.49 27.90
CA SER A 181 -10.14 -10.07 28.20
C SER A 181 -10.17 -9.15 26.96
N ASP A 182 -11.07 -9.39 26.01
CA ASP A 182 -11.16 -8.65 24.74
C ASP A 182 -11.75 -7.23 24.85
N ARG A 183 -12.14 -6.78 26.06
CA ARG A 183 -12.77 -5.46 26.29
C ARG A 183 -11.96 -4.31 25.69
N ALA A 184 -10.65 -4.29 25.90
CA ALA A 184 -9.78 -3.24 25.36
C ALA A 184 -9.72 -3.27 23.81
N LEU A 185 -9.85 -4.46 23.20
CA LEU A 185 -9.92 -4.60 21.74
C LEU A 185 -11.27 -4.11 21.21
N ARG A 186 -12.38 -4.46 21.88
CA ARG A 186 -13.71 -3.95 21.52
C ARG A 186 -13.76 -2.43 21.59
N ASP A 187 -13.23 -1.84 22.65
CA ASP A 187 -13.13 -0.39 22.80
C ASP A 187 -12.29 0.24 21.69
N HIS A 188 -11.15 -0.39 21.35
CA HIS A 188 -10.27 0.08 20.27
C HIS A 188 -10.97 0.10 18.92
N PHE A 189 -11.69 -0.98 18.58
CA PHE A 189 -12.41 -1.13 17.31
C PHE A 189 -13.84 -0.59 17.33
N ARG A 190 -14.27 -0.01 18.45
CA ARG A 190 -15.65 0.51 18.65
C ARG A 190 -16.72 -0.54 18.41
N LEU A 191 -16.46 -1.77 18.86
CA LEU A 191 -17.37 -2.90 18.72
C LEU A 191 -18.34 -2.96 19.91
N PRO A 192 -19.54 -3.56 19.72
CA PRO A 192 -20.52 -3.77 20.79
C PRO A 192 -20.01 -4.74 21.87
#